data_b3b7e7c14c9a5f648da667ce2ab7c36f
#
_entry.id   b3b7e7c14c9a5f648da667ce2ab7c36f
#
_cell.length_a   1.000
_cell.length_b   1.000
_cell.length_c   1.000
_cell.angle_alpha   90.00
_cell.angle_beta   90.00
_cell.angle_gamma   90.00
#
_symmetry.space_group_name_H-M   'P 1'
#
loop_
_entity.id
_entity.type
_entity.pdbx_description
1 polymer ?
#
loop_
_entity_poly.entity_id
_entity_poly.type
_entity_poly.pdbx_seq_one_letter_code
_entity_poly.pdbx_strand_id
1 'polypeptide(L)'
;MNKLTKSLLEGLLPENKNKIVALYGGGFKPPIGGHFEVVDEALKQYPEIDELIILVGSGERNGISQAEAILIWEIYQNYLPSKVKIQPSKMPIGDIYSFAKNNPQDIIYWIIGKREGADDDEKDIINRAKALKKNPEKYSNLDLKVVTTQDEGMRGRNSRAAAKKGKAYFTPYLPDILSKEDKEIVFDIVSPVLNENATYSSEIDYKQMIQDLTDYMVEKGRNIEPLPKIEFVDGDIENAKEFLGKTAYYDPNTQTIVLYTEGRHPKDIVRSFSHEMVHHTQFLEDRLGDVQTTDTTEDNNLDKIEQEANLVGTMTFRNWTDSINEKKNKDPFGLNAYALELARGLEEDLDKKEYTIYSDMDGVLVDFNERFKRFSKGIPPTEYEQKFGKDKFWELVDGIGVRFWVGMDWMSDGKQLWDYIKKYNPTLLSSPSRADHSKMGKRIWRQRNLPTTKLVLAQARNKQNYANPDSILIDDRESNIDQWVKAGGIGILHTDTASTLKKLKELGL
;
A
#
# COMPACT_ATOMS: atom_id res chain seq x y z
N MET A 1 57.99 -28.49 3.67
CA MET A 1 56.59 -28.80 4.11
C MET A 1 56.31 -30.26 3.87
N ASN A 2 56.00 -30.96 4.94
CA ASN A 2 55.86 -32.42 4.94
C ASN A 2 54.58 -32.83 4.21
N LYS A 3 54.57 -33.97 3.44
CA LYS A 3 53.39 -34.47 2.70
C LYS A 3 52.15 -34.61 3.59
N LEU A 4 52.34 -34.87 4.89
CA LEU A 4 51.25 -34.92 5.89
C LEU A 4 50.57 -33.56 6.15
N THR A 5 51.38 -32.50 6.19
CA THR A 5 50.87 -31.13 6.46
C THR A 5 50.12 -30.58 5.25
N LYS A 6 50.49 -31.02 4.03
CA LYS A 6 49.76 -30.68 2.80
C LYS A 6 48.42 -31.40 2.69
N SER A 7 48.39 -32.68 3.07
CA SER A 7 47.14 -33.48 3.10
C SER A 7 46.15 -33.03 4.18
N LEU A 8 46.64 -32.56 5.35
CA LEU A 8 45.82 -31.98 6.42
C LEU A 8 45.29 -30.59 6.06
N LEU A 9 46.04 -29.77 5.32
CA LEU A 9 45.59 -28.48 4.81
C LEU A 9 44.59 -28.60 3.66
N GLU A 10 44.74 -29.61 2.80
CA GLU A 10 43.79 -29.96 1.73
C GLU A 10 42.46 -30.50 2.27
N GLY A 11 42.45 -31.13 3.47
CA GLY A 11 41.24 -31.59 4.16
C GLY A 11 40.54 -30.51 5.03
N LEU A 12 41.18 -29.31 5.18
CA LEU A 12 40.64 -28.20 5.94
C LEU A 12 40.12 -27.04 5.07
N LEU A 13 40.37 -27.08 3.77
CA LEU A 13 39.70 -26.16 2.85
C LEU A 13 38.26 -26.67 2.70
N PRO A 14 37.23 -25.83 2.89
CA PRO A 14 35.87 -26.22 2.53
C PRO A 14 35.92 -26.65 1.06
N GLU A 15 35.48 -27.87 0.73
CA GLU A 15 35.24 -28.29 -0.64
C GLU A 15 34.37 -27.17 -1.26
N ASN A 16 34.95 -26.47 -2.21
CA ASN A 16 34.25 -25.47 -3.00
C ASN A 16 33.31 -26.22 -3.94
N LYS A 17 32.28 -26.86 -3.36
CA LYS A 17 31.23 -27.51 -4.13
C LYS A 17 30.51 -26.42 -4.88
N ASN A 18 30.51 -26.47 -6.20
CA ASN A 18 29.67 -25.63 -7.03
C ASN A 18 28.24 -25.74 -6.51
N LYS A 19 27.65 -24.61 -6.06
CA LYS A 19 26.27 -24.60 -5.60
C LYS A 19 25.33 -24.71 -6.78
N ILE A 20 24.20 -25.37 -6.57
CA ILE A 20 23.06 -25.34 -7.50
C ILE A 20 22.04 -24.36 -6.95
N VAL A 21 21.96 -23.18 -7.58
CA VAL A 21 21.04 -22.10 -7.18
C VAL A 21 19.91 -22.00 -8.19
N ALA A 22 18.68 -22.16 -7.72
CA ALA A 22 17.49 -21.97 -8.55
C ALA A 22 16.95 -20.55 -8.41
N LEU A 23 16.61 -19.92 -9.54
CA LEU A 23 16.05 -18.57 -9.59
C LEU A 23 14.66 -18.61 -10.22
N TYR A 24 13.66 -18.13 -9.50
CA TYR A 24 12.29 -18.01 -9.98
C TYR A 24 11.86 -16.53 -9.98
N GLY A 25 11.82 -15.91 -11.15
CA GLY A 25 11.56 -14.49 -11.32
C GLY A 25 10.17 -14.18 -11.89
N GLY A 26 9.46 -13.25 -11.27
CA GLY A 26 8.15 -12.82 -11.76
C GLY A 26 7.60 -11.57 -11.08
N GLY A 27 6.48 -11.09 -11.60
CA GLY A 27 5.76 -9.94 -11.03
C GLY A 27 5.00 -10.29 -9.75
N PHE A 28 4.33 -11.47 -9.73
CA PHE A 28 3.59 -12.01 -8.58
C PHE A 28 2.60 -11.01 -7.94
N LYS A 29 1.65 -10.51 -8.69
CA LYS A 29 0.70 -9.47 -8.25
C LYS A 29 -0.76 -9.93 -8.28
N PRO A 30 -1.27 -10.62 -7.23
CA PRO A 30 -0.55 -11.17 -6.07
C PRO A 30 0.13 -12.51 -6.40
N PRO A 31 1.01 -13.03 -5.53
CA PRO A 31 1.37 -14.45 -5.52
C PRO A 31 0.11 -15.30 -5.30
N ILE A 32 -0.04 -16.37 -6.07
CA ILE A 32 -1.19 -17.30 -6.00
C ILE A 32 -0.73 -18.74 -5.88
N GLY A 33 -1.65 -19.68 -5.68
CA GLY A 33 -1.38 -21.12 -5.53
C GLY A 33 -0.51 -21.68 -6.62
N GLY A 34 -0.78 -21.38 -7.89
CA GLY A 34 0.04 -21.84 -9.00
C GLY A 34 1.49 -21.35 -8.96
N HIS A 35 1.77 -20.15 -8.41
CA HIS A 35 3.16 -19.71 -8.22
C HIS A 35 3.86 -20.48 -7.10
N PHE A 36 3.13 -20.78 -6.01
CA PHE A 36 3.62 -21.60 -4.90
C PHE A 36 3.93 -23.02 -5.39
N GLU A 37 3.03 -23.60 -6.16
CA GLU A 37 3.15 -24.95 -6.72
C GLU A 37 4.38 -25.08 -7.63
N VAL A 38 4.70 -24.06 -8.44
CA VAL A 38 5.95 -24.06 -9.24
C VAL A 38 7.18 -24.16 -8.34
N VAL A 39 7.22 -23.48 -7.20
CA VAL A 39 8.36 -23.55 -6.26
C VAL A 39 8.42 -24.92 -5.60
N ASP A 40 7.31 -25.44 -5.12
CA ASP A 40 7.21 -26.73 -4.44
C ASP A 40 7.58 -27.89 -5.38
N GLU A 41 7.03 -27.90 -6.59
CA GLU A 41 7.35 -28.89 -7.61
C GLU A 41 8.80 -28.79 -8.12
N ALA A 42 9.36 -27.57 -8.26
CA ALA A 42 10.76 -27.39 -8.60
C ALA A 42 11.69 -28.08 -7.58
N LEU A 43 11.38 -27.92 -6.29
CA LEU A 43 12.17 -28.54 -5.22
C LEU A 43 12.03 -30.07 -5.15
N LYS A 44 10.89 -30.60 -5.60
CA LYS A 44 10.68 -32.07 -5.72
C LYS A 44 11.37 -32.66 -6.94
N GLN A 45 11.26 -31.97 -8.08
CA GLN A 45 11.85 -32.44 -9.36
C GLN A 45 13.37 -32.28 -9.38
N TYR A 46 13.92 -31.31 -8.67
CA TYR A 46 15.35 -31.00 -8.61
C TYR A 46 15.83 -30.96 -7.14
N PRO A 47 15.89 -32.12 -6.45
CA PRO A 47 16.26 -32.20 -5.04
C PRO A 47 17.68 -31.71 -4.75
N GLU A 48 18.53 -31.70 -5.78
CA GLU A 48 19.91 -31.18 -5.73
C GLU A 48 20.04 -29.67 -5.58
N ILE A 49 18.96 -28.90 -5.70
CA ILE A 49 18.99 -27.46 -5.47
C ILE A 49 19.42 -27.17 -4.04
N ASP A 50 20.53 -26.43 -3.87
CA ASP A 50 21.03 -25.98 -2.57
C ASP A 50 20.25 -24.76 -2.05
N GLU A 51 19.88 -23.83 -2.94
CA GLU A 51 19.12 -22.62 -2.63
C GLU A 51 18.17 -22.26 -3.77
N LEU A 52 16.95 -21.86 -3.45
CA LEU A 52 15.98 -21.32 -4.40
C LEU A 52 15.64 -19.88 -4.04
N ILE A 53 15.84 -18.95 -4.97
CA ILE A 53 15.59 -17.53 -4.77
C ILE A 53 14.41 -17.10 -5.63
N ILE A 54 13.36 -16.56 -4.98
CA ILE A 54 12.20 -15.97 -5.62
C ILE A 54 12.47 -14.48 -5.82
N LEU A 55 12.59 -14.05 -7.08
CA LEU A 55 12.85 -12.65 -7.44
C LEU A 55 11.51 -11.93 -7.71
N VAL A 56 11.08 -11.08 -6.78
CA VAL A 56 9.80 -10.38 -6.85
C VAL A 56 9.95 -9.04 -7.56
N GLY A 57 9.28 -8.85 -8.69
CA GLY A 57 9.39 -7.65 -9.52
C GLY A 57 8.87 -6.38 -8.85
N SER A 58 9.50 -5.22 -9.14
CA SER A 58 9.17 -3.91 -8.56
C SER A 58 7.88 -3.29 -9.11
N GLY A 59 7.43 -3.71 -10.30
CA GLY A 59 6.22 -3.15 -10.92
C GLY A 59 4.98 -3.35 -10.06
N GLU A 60 4.15 -2.33 -9.97
CA GLU A 60 2.81 -2.39 -9.38
C GLU A 60 1.79 -2.90 -10.40
N ARG A 61 0.77 -3.62 -9.96
CA ARG A 61 -0.36 -4.01 -10.82
C ARG A 61 -1.67 -4.00 -10.05
N ASN A 62 -2.58 -3.12 -10.47
CA ASN A 62 -3.86 -2.91 -9.80
C ASN A 62 -3.69 -2.60 -8.30
N GLY A 63 -2.76 -1.72 -7.99
CA GLY A 63 -2.46 -1.29 -6.63
C GLY A 63 -1.60 -2.26 -5.80
N ILE A 64 -1.43 -3.52 -6.23
CA ILE A 64 -0.57 -4.47 -5.50
C ILE A 64 0.90 -4.16 -5.82
N SER A 65 1.61 -3.64 -4.84
CA SER A 65 3.03 -3.28 -4.91
C SER A 65 3.96 -4.48 -4.74
N GLN A 66 5.26 -4.23 -4.90
CA GLN A 66 6.30 -5.22 -4.59
C GLN A 66 6.27 -5.63 -3.10
N ALA A 67 6.01 -4.66 -2.20
CA ALA A 67 5.99 -4.92 -0.77
C ALA A 67 4.86 -5.89 -0.38
N GLU A 68 3.64 -5.69 -0.87
CA GLU A 68 2.53 -6.62 -0.62
C GLU A 68 2.82 -8.01 -1.18
N ALA A 69 3.41 -8.10 -2.38
CA ALA A 69 3.77 -9.40 -2.96
C ALA A 69 4.85 -10.13 -2.16
N ILE A 70 5.84 -9.42 -1.63
CA ILE A 70 6.87 -9.98 -0.74
C ILE A 70 6.22 -10.49 0.56
N LEU A 71 5.35 -9.70 1.19
CA LEU A 71 4.64 -10.12 2.42
C LEU A 71 3.83 -11.40 2.22
N ILE A 72 3.19 -11.57 1.06
CA ILE A 72 2.47 -12.81 0.74
C ILE A 72 3.45 -13.97 0.57
N TRP A 73 4.57 -13.76 -0.12
CA TRP A 73 5.60 -14.79 -0.26
C TRP A 73 6.24 -15.17 1.08
N GLU A 74 6.43 -14.23 2.02
CA GLU A 74 6.91 -14.50 3.39
C GLU A 74 5.92 -15.39 4.17
N ILE A 75 4.61 -15.19 3.97
CA ILE A 75 3.60 -16.12 4.53
C ILE A 75 3.76 -17.51 3.93
N TYR A 76 3.92 -17.59 2.60
CA TYR A 76 4.11 -18.88 1.90
C TYR A 76 5.41 -19.59 2.29
N GLN A 77 6.46 -18.82 2.57
CA GLN A 77 7.76 -19.33 2.98
C GLN A 77 7.70 -20.22 4.25
N ASN A 78 6.74 -19.97 5.14
CA ASN A 78 6.55 -20.82 6.32
C ASN A 78 6.13 -22.26 5.99
N TYR A 79 5.68 -22.50 4.77
CA TYR A 79 5.25 -23.81 4.24
C TYR A 79 6.26 -24.40 3.24
N LEU A 80 7.38 -23.72 3.02
CA LEU A 80 8.46 -24.13 2.13
C LEU A 80 9.74 -24.42 2.94
N PRO A 81 10.65 -25.23 2.41
CA PRO A 81 11.94 -25.47 3.06
C PRO A 81 12.75 -24.18 3.28
N SER A 82 13.59 -24.17 4.33
CA SER A 82 14.42 -23.00 4.69
C SER A 82 15.43 -22.56 3.62
N LYS A 83 15.70 -23.40 2.63
CA LYS A 83 16.54 -23.09 1.45
C LYS A 83 15.85 -22.16 0.44
N VAL A 84 14.55 -21.87 0.59
CA VAL A 84 13.83 -20.88 -0.22
C VAL A 84 14.04 -19.49 0.35
N LYS A 85 14.47 -18.55 -0.50
CA LYS A 85 14.67 -17.14 -0.17
C LYS A 85 13.80 -16.25 -1.03
N ILE A 86 13.41 -15.11 -0.51
CA ILE A 86 12.59 -14.12 -1.22
C ILE A 86 13.41 -12.83 -1.31
N GLN A 87 13.55 -12.30 -2.54
CA GLN A 87 14.32 -11.09 -2.79
C GLN A 87 13.55 -10.11 -3.67
N PRO A 88 13.56 -8.80 -3.34
CA PRO A 88 13.08 -7.77 -4.24
C PRO A 88 13.98 -7.68 -5.48
N SER A 89 13.37 -7.46 -6.64
CA SER A 89 14.08 -7.28 -7.91
C SER A 89 13.46 -6.14 -8.69
N LYS A 90 14.31 -5.32 -9.33
CA LYS A 90 13.82 -4.29 -10.27
C LYS A 90 13.47 -4.91 -11.61
N MET A 91 14.24 -5.89 -12.04
CA MET A 91 14.12 -6.56 -13.34
C MET A 91 14.38 -8.06 -13.18
N PRO A 92 13.41 -8.87 -12.71
CA PRO A 92 13.62 -10.27 -12.35
C PRO A 92 14.35 -11.10 -13.41
N ILE A 93 14.01 -10.90 -14.68
CA ILE A 93 14.68 -11.61 -15.79
C ILE A 93 16.13 -11.13 -15.97
N GLY A 94 16.36 -9.81 -15.89
CA GLY A 94 17.72 -9.24 -15.99
C GLY A 94 18.60 -9.67 -14.83
N ASP A 95 18.03 -9.76 -13.63
CA ASP A 95 18.75 -10.17 -12.42
C ASP A 95 19.16 -11.65 -12.48
N ILE A 96 18.35 -12.54 -13.12
CA ILE A 96 18.74 -13.94 -13.39
C ILE A 96 20.01 -14.01 -14.24
N TYR A 97 20.07 -13.24 -15.34
CA TYR A 97 21.27 -13.18 -16.20
C TYR A 97 22.47 -12.59 -15.45
N SER A 98 22.24 -11.55 -14.65
CA SER A 98 23.29 -10.92 -13.85
C SER A 98 23.82 -11.86 -12.78
N PHE A 99 22.95 -12.63 -12.13
CA PHE A 99 23.32 -13.61 -11.13
C PHE A 99 24.19 -14.71 -11.74
N ALA A 100 23.79 -15.29 -12.87
CA ALA A 100 24.58 -16.31 -13.56
C ALA A 100 25.98 -15.80 -13.97
N LYS A 101 26.04 -14.56 -14.47
CA LYS A 101 27.33 -13.93 -14.84
C LYS A 101 28.24 -13.69 -13.63
N ASN A 102 27.67 -13.32 -12.49
CA ASN A 102 28.44 -12.97 -11.28
C ASN A 102 28.86 -14.21 -10.46
N ASN A 103 28.25 -15.38 -10.74
CA ASN A 103 28.54 -16.64 -10.06
C ASN A 103 28.89 -17.72 -11.07
N PRO A 104 29.99 -17.56 -11.84
CA PRO A 104 30.32 -18.46 -12.95
C PRO A 104 30.70 -19.87 -12.49
N GLN A 105 31.05 -20.05 -11.21
CA GLN A 105 31.37 -21.34 -10.59
C GLN A 105 30.12 -22.16 -10.21
N ASP A 106 28.97 -21.49 -10.02
CA ASP A 106 27.73 -22.13 -9.58
C ASP A 106 26.91 -22.61 -10.80
N ILE A 107 26.07 -23.59 -10.60
CA ILE A 107 25.07 -24.03 -11.57
C ILE A 107 23.77 -23.29 -11.26
N ILE A 108 23.27 -22.55 -12.24
CA ILE A 108 22.06 -21.73 -12.05
C ILE A 108 20.90 -22.37 -12.79
N TYR A 109 19.86 -22.75 -12.07
CA TYR A 109 18.59 -23.21 -12.63
C TYR A 109 17.64 -22.02 -12.77
N TRP A 110 17.28 -21.67 -13.99
CA TRP A 110 16.21 -20.71 -14.24
C TRP A 110 14.87 -21.44 -14.25
N ILE A 111 14.10 -21.32 -13.17
CA ILE A 111 12.80 -21.96 -13.05
C ILE A 111 11.74 -21.17 -13.80
N ILE A 112 10.97 -21.84 -14.64
CA ILE A 112 9.80 -21.29 -15.34
C ILE A 112 8.63 -22.22 -15.11
N GLY A 113 7.52 -21.67 -14.64
CA GLY A 113 6.24 -22.37 -14.55
C GLY A 113 5.60 -22.51 -15.94
N LYS A 114 5.11 -23.69 -16.29
CA LYS A 114 4.26 -23.96 -17.44
C LYS A 114 2.94 -24.52 -16.94
N ARG A 115 1.84 -23.91 -17.36
CA ARG A 115 0.51 -24.46 -17.12
C ARG A 115 0.16 -25.45 -18.22
N GLU A 116 -0.47 -26.54 -17.86
CA GLU A 116 -0.93 -27.53 -18.82
C GLU A 116 -1.94 -26.89 -19.80
N GLY A 117 -1.74 -27.07 -21.11
CA GLY A 117 -2.62 -26.51 -22.15
C GLY A 117 -2.49 -25.00 -22.45
N ALA A 118 -1.51 -24.29 -21.90
CA ALA A 118 -1.34 -22.84 -22.11
C ALA A 118 -0.31 -22.52 -23.22
N ASP A 119 -0.79 -22.21 -24.44
CA ASP A 119 0.06 -21.85 -25.59
C ASP A 119 0.93 -20.60 -25.37
N ASP A 120 0.47 -19.65 -24.55
CA ASP A 120 1.23 -18.44 -24.23
C ASP A 120 2.47 -18.74 -23.40
N ASP A 121 2.39 -19.69 -22.46
CA ASP A 121 3.52 -20.11 -21.64
C ASP A 121 4.57 -20.81 -22.50
N GLU A 122 4.14 -21.61 -23.48
CA GLU A 122 5.06 -22.29 -24.39
C GLU A 122 5.84 -21.33 -25.28
N LYS A 123 5.18 -20.28 -25.81
CA LYS A 123 5.85 -19.22 -26.58
C LYS A 123 6.89 -18.47 -25.76
N ASP A 124 6.59 -18.15 -24.49
CA ASP A 124 7.53 -17.48 -23.61
C ASP A 124 8.76 -18.36 -23.31
N ILE A 125 8.56 -19.64 -23.02
CA ILE A 125 9.63 -20.63 -22.81
C ILE A 125 10.54 -20.72 -24.03
N ILE A 126 9.96 -20.85 -25.23
CA ILE A 126 10.70 -20.92 -26.49
C ILE A 126 11.54 -19.65 -26.70
N ASN A 127 10.99 -18.49 -26.44
CA ASN A 127 11.69 -17.21 -26.59
C ASN A 127 12.88 -17.10 -25.62
N ARG A 128 12.71 -17.51 -24.37
CA ARG A 128 13.79 -17.54 -23.37
C ARG A 128 14.88 -18.54 -23.74
N ALA A 129 14.52 -19.75 -24.18
CA ALA A 129 15.46 -20.73 -24.66
C ALA A 129 16.25 -20.25 -25.89
N LYS A 130 15.60 -19.55 -26.84
CA LYS A 130 16.28 -18.92 -27.98
C LYS A 130 17.24 -17.82 -27.55
N ALA A 131 16.89 -17.02 -26.53
CA ALA A 131 17.75 -15.96 -26.00
C ALA A 131 19.02 -16.51 -25.37
N LEU A 132 18.94 -17.62 -24.63
CA LEU A 132 20.10 -18.32 -24.07
C LEU A 132 21.02 -18.88 -25.17
N LYS A 133 20.43 -19.48 -26.21
CA LYS A 133 21.19 -20.06 -27.36
C LYS A 133 21.93 -18.99 -28.18
N LYS A 134 21.59 -17.71 -28.09
CA LYS A 134 22.31 -16.63 -28.79
C LYS A 134 23.69 -16.32 -28.20
N ASN A 135 23.92 -16.62 -26.93
CA ASN A 135 25.16 -16.36 -26.22
C ASN A 135 25.55 -17.53 -25.28
N PRO A 136 25.80 -18.74 -25.82
CA PRO A 136 25.96 -19.95 -25.03
C PRO A 136 27.20 -19.91 -24.13
N GLU A 137 28.29 -19.27 -24.58
CA GLU A 137 29.52 -19.17 -23.78
C GLU A 137 29.36 -18.23 -22.57
N LYS A 138 28.51 -17.18 -22.71
CA LYS A 138 28.32 -16.17 -21.67
C LYS A 138 27.48 -16.67 -20.50
N TYR A 139 26.61 -17.66 -20.74
CA TYR A 139 25.66 -18.20 -19.78
C TYR A 139 25.73 -19.73 -19.74
N SER A 140 26.94 -20.29 -19.84
CA SER A 140 27.18 -21.74 -19.85
C SER A 140 26.75 -22.44 -18.56
N ASN A 141 26.66 -21.68 -17.46
CA ASN A 141 26.21 -22.14 -16.15
C ASN A 141 24.71 -21.90 -15.87
N LEU A 142 23.95 -21.34 -16.84
CA LEU A 142 22.51 -21.05 -16.69
C LEU A 142 21.67 -22.07 -17.47
N ASP A 143 20.94 -22.88 -16.75
CA ASP A 143 20.12 -23.96 -17.30
C ASP A 143 18.62 -23.67 -17.07
N LEU A 144 17.83 -23.74 -18.15
CA LEU A 144 16.39 -23.48 -18.12
C LEU A 144 15.65 -24.73 -17.66
N LYS A 145 14.94 -24.64 -16.54
CA LYS A 145 14.12 -25.72 -15.99
C LYS A 145 12.64 -25.35 -16.07
N VAL A 146 11.87 -26.14 -16.77
CA VAL A 146 10.42 -25.95 -16.92
C VAL A 146 9.70 -26.84 -15.93
N VAL A 147 8.88 -26.23 -15.10
CA VAL A 147 8.05 -26.91 -14.11
C VAL A 147 6.59 -26.82 -14.57
N THR A 148 5.98 -27.97 -14.85
CA THR A 148 4.57 -28.01 -15.26
C THR A 148 3.69 -28.13 -14.03
N THR A 149 2.69 -27.25 -13.92
CA THR A 149 1.66 -27.29 -12.88
C THR A 149 0.32 -27.70 -13.46
N GLN A 150 -0.51 -28.41 -12.68
CA GLN A 150 -1.77 -29.00 -13.14
C GLN A 150 -2.94 -28.01 -13.22
N ASP A 151 -2.72 -26.74 -12.89
CA ASP A 151 -3.78 -25.81 -12.61
C ASP A 151 -4.26 -25.04 -13.86
N GLU A 152 -5.37 -25.50 -14.43
CA GLU A 152 -6.09 -24.79 -15.46
C GLU A 152 -6.91 -23.63 -14.84
N GLY A 153 -6.46 -22.40 -14.99
CA GLY A 153 -7.25 -21.21 -14.68
C GLY A 153 -6.74 -20.29 -13.56
N MET A 154 -5.72 -20.70 -12.81
CA MET A 154 -5.07 -19.84 -11.81
C MET A 154 -4.24 -18.73 -12.46
N ARG A 155 -4.91 -17.69 -12.90
CA ARG A 155 -4.24 -16.49 -13.43
C ARG A 155 -4.34 -15.34 -12.42
N GLY A 156 -3.26 -14.59 -12.25
CA GLY A 156 -3.28 -13.39 -11.39
C GLY A 156 -4.37 -12.38 -11.76
N ARG A 157 -4.83 -12.33 -13.02
CA ARG A 157 -6.00 -11.54 -13.44
C ARG A 157 -7.29 -12.06 -12.78
N ASN A 158 -7.50 -13.37 -12.80
CA ASN A 158 -8.71 -13.99 -12.25
C ASN A 158 -8.73 -13.90 -10.72
N SER A 159 -7.56 -14.09 -10.06
CA SER A 159 -7.46 -13.95 -8.61
C SER A 159 -7.80 -12.53 -8.13
N ARG A 160 -7.34 -11.49 -8.85
CA ARG A 160 -7.71 -10.11 -8.52
C ARG A 160 -9.21 -9.85 -8.72
N ALA A 161 -9.81 -10.36 -9.79
CA ALA A 161 -11.25 -10.27 -10.00
C ALA A 161 -12.05 -11.01 -8.91
N ALA A 162 -11.55 -12.17 -8.46
CA ALA A 162 -12.14 -12.93 -7.38
C ALA A 162 -12.01 -12.20 -6.03
N ALA A 163 -10.87 -11.57 -5.74
CA ALA A 163 -10.68 -10.80 -4.51
C ALA A 163 -11.64 -9.60 -4.41
N LYS A 164 -11.97 -8.94 -5.53
CA LYS A 164 -13.00 -7.89 -5.57
C LYS A 164 -14.40 -8.39 -5.22
N LYS A 165 -14.69 -9.67 -5.52
CA LYS A 165 -15.99 -10.31 -5.18
C LYS A 165 -16.06 -10.76 -3.71
N GLY A 166 -14.91 -10.82 -3.03
CA GLY A 166 -14.82 -11.18 -1.63
C GLY A 166 -14.01 -12.44 -1.34
N LYS A 167 -13.77 -12.68 -0.05
CA LYS A 167 -12.88 -13.72 0.47
C LYS A 167 -13.21 -15.13 -0.04
N ALA A 168 -14.49 -15.51 -0.06
CA ALA A 168 -14.91 -16.84 -0.51
C ALA A 168 -14.50 -17.13 -1.96
N TYR A 169 -14.53 -16.12 -2.83
CA TYR A 169 -14.15 -16.23 -4.22
C TYR A 169 -12.64 -16.23 -4.43
N PHE A 170 -11.89 -15.55 -3.56
CA PHE A 170 -10.43 -15.43 -3.66
C PHE A 170 -9.69 -16.64 -3.06
N THR A 171 -10.21 -17.22 -1.98
CA THR A 171 -9.58 -18.34 -1.27
C THR A 171 -9.17 -19.51 -2.17
N PRO A 172 -9.93 -19.92 -3.21
CA PRO A 172 -9.52 -20.98 -4.13
C PRO A 172 -8.24 -20.70 -4.92
N TYR A 173 -7.81 -19.44 -5.02
CA TYR A 173 -6.56 -19.06 -5.69
C TYR A 173 -5.32 -19.15 -4.80
N LEU A 174 -5.48 -19.47 -3.53
CA LEU A 174 -4.39 -19.59 -2.57
C LEU A 174 -3.92 -21.03 -2.45
N PRO A 175 -2.66 -21.27 -2.06
CA PRO A 175 -2.17 -22.63 -1.82
C PRO A 175 -3.04 -23.36 -0.79
N ASP A 176 -3.40 -24.61 -1.08
CA ASP A 176 -4.28 -25.40 -0.21
C ASP A 176 -3.67 -25.69 1.15
N ILE A 177 -2.35 -25.83 1.19
CA ILE A 177 -1.57 -26.10 2.40
C ILE A 177 -1.65 -24.98 3.46
N LEU A 178 -2.03 -23.76 3.07
CA LEU A 178 -2.11 -22.65 3.99
C LEU A 178 -3.18 -22.87 5.07
N SER A 179 -2.86 -22.47 6.30
CA SER A 179 -3.85 -22.40 7.36
C SER A 179 -5.00 -21.44 7.00
N LYS A 180 -6.14 -21.59 7.65
CA LYS A 180 -7.28 -20.68 7.48
C LYS A 180 -6.89 -19.24 7.83
N GLU A 181 -6.10 -19.05 8.90
CA GLU A 181 -5.62 -17.75 9.33
C GLU A 181 -4.73 -17.09 8.26
N ASP A 182 -3.81 -17.85 7.65
CA ASP A 182 -2.94 -17.32 6.61
C ASP A 182 -3.69 -16.96 5.33
N LYS A 183 -4.67 -17.76 4.93
CA LYS A 183 -5.55 -17.45 3.81
C LYS A 183 -6.32 -16.13 4.07
N GLU A 184 -6.73 -15.89 5.31
CA GLU A 184 -7.37 -14.64 5.73
C GLU A 184 -6.40 -13.45 5.66
N ILE A 185 -5.18 -13.62 6.19
CA ILE A 185 -4.16 -12.56 6.14
C ILE A 185 -3.80 -12.20 4.70
N VAL A 186 -3.61 -13.19 3.82
CA VAL A 186 -3.35 -12.94 2.40
C VAL A 186 -4.50 -12.20 1.74
N PHE A 187 -5.74 -12.57 2.03
CA PHE A 187 -6.91 -11.83 1.53
C PHE A 187 -6.91 -10.38 2.03
N ASP A 188 -6.63 -10.15 3.32
CA ASP A 188 -6.60 -8.81 3.90
C ASP A 188 -5.44 -7.94 3.37
N ILE A 189 -4.34 -8.55 2.92
CA ILE A 189 -3.27 -7.83 2.21
C ILE A 189 -3.75 -7.36 0.83
N VAL A 190 -4.49 -8.19 0.11
CA VAL A 190 -4.92 -7.94 -1.27
C VAL A 190 -6.19 -7.10 -1.35
N SER A 191 -7.13 -7.33 -0.43
CA SER A 191 -8.49 -6.76 -0.46
C SER A 191 -8.55 -5.23 -0.31
N PRO A 192 -7.82 -4.55 0.59
CA PRO A 192 -7.88 -3.10 0.71
C PRO A 192 -7.47 -2.40 -0.56
N VAL A 193 -6.38 -2.87 -1.16
CA VAL A 193 -5.79 -2.30 -2.37
C VAL A 193 -6.73 -2.45 -3.57
N LEU A 194 -7.38 -3.61 -3.69
CA LEU A 194 -8.34 -3.86 -4.77
C LEU A 194 -9.69 -3.20 -4.51
N ASN A 195 -10.09 -3.04 -3.25
CA ASN A 195 -11.32 -2.37 -2.87
C ASN A 195 -11.17 -0.85 -2.85
N GLU A 196 -10.03 -0.28 -2.52
CA GLU A 196 -9.74 1.13 -2.73
C GLU A 196 -9.88 1.48 -4.21
N ASN A 197 -9.37 0.64 -5.11
CA ASN A 197 -9.61 0.78 -6.55
C ASN A 197 -11.04 0.40 -6.99
N ALA A 198 -11.77 -0.44 -6.24
CA ALA A 198 -13.14 -0.84 -6.57
C ALA A 198 -14.19 0.11 -5.98
N THR A 199 -13.91 0.75 -4.84
CA THR A 199 -14.76 1.81 -4.29
C THR A 199 -14.72 3.07 -5.17
N TYR A 200 -13.65 3.21 -5.96
CA TYR A 200 -13.55 4.26 -6.96
C TYR A 200 -14.11 3.87 -8.35
N SER A 201 -14.41 2.58 -8.62
CA SER A 201 -14.89 2.13 -9.95
C SER A 201 -16.36 1.74 -10.03
N SER A 202 -17.13 1.73 -8.93
CA SER A 202 -18.51 1.30 -8.97
C SER A 202 -19.58 2.33 -8.60
N GLU A 203 -19.25 3.57 -8.17
CA GLU A 203 -20.26 4.61 -7.93
C GLU A 203 -19.71 6.06 -7.75
N ILE A 204 -18.47 6.35 -8.14
CA ILE A 204 -18.11 7.76 -8.24
C ILE A 204 -18.50 8.23 -9.63
N ASP A 205 -19.69 8.82 -9.70
CA ASP A 205 -20.14 9.55 -10.87
C ASP A 205 -19.30 10.83 -11.01
N TYR A 206 -18.21 10.71 -11.79
CA TYR A 206 -17.34 11.86 -12.08
C TYR A 206 -18.13 13.00 -12.77
N LYS A 207 -19.26 12.70 -13.42
CA LYS A 207 -20.15 13.69 -13.99
C LYS A 207 -20.85 14.49 -12.90
N GLN A 208 -21.31 13.82 -11.83
CA GLN A 208 -21.84 14.50 -10.66
C GLN A 208 -20.76 15.31 -9.94
N MET A 209 -19.55 14.77 -9.81
CA MET A 209 -18.42 15.52 -9.22
C MET A 209 -18.06 16.77 -10.03
N ILE A 210 -18.14 16.72 -11.35
CA ILE A 210 -17.92 17.86 -12.25
C ILE A 210 -19.02 18.91 -12.02
N GLN A 211 -20.28 18.48 -11.91
CA GLN A 211 -21.38 19.41 -11.60
C GLN A 211 -21.18 20.07 -10.23
N ASP A 212 -20.89 19.28 -9.19
CA ASP A 212 -20.66 19.77 -7.83
C ASP A 212 -19.49 20.77 -7.76
N LEU A 213 -18.41 20.51 -8.53
CA LEU A 213 -17.26 21.40 -8.62
C LEU A 213 -17.62 22.69 -9.38
N THR A 214 -18.43 22.59 -10.43
CA THR A 214 -18.94 23.76 -11.19
C THR A 214 -19.79 24.64 -10.28
N ASP A 215 -20.71 24.05 -9.52
CA ASP A 215 -21.56 24.78 -8.56
C ASP A 215 -20.72 25.46 -7.47
N TYR A 216 -19.66 24.77 -6.99
CA TYR A 216 -18.70 25.37 -6.06
C TYR A 216 -17.97 26.56 -6.67
N MET A 217 -17.54 26.48 -7.95
CA MET A 217 -16.87 27.59 -8.63
C MET A 217 -17.80 28.80 -8.76
N VAL A 218 -19.08 28.58 -9.11
CA VAL A 218 -20.11 29.63 -9.14
C VAL A 218 -20.33 30.25 -7.75
N GLU A 219 -20.48 29.42 -6.70
CA GLU A 219 -20.62 29.86 -5.31
C GLU A 219 -19.44 30.75 -4.87
N LYS A 220 -18.23 30.44 -5.35
CA LYS A 220 -17.02 31.22 -5.05
C LYS A 220 -16.83 32.45 -5.94
N GLY A 221 -17.79 32.73 -6.79
CA GLY A 221 -17.77 33.92 -7.66
C GLY A 221 -16.73 33.87 -8.77
N ARG A 222 -16.41 32.66 -9.26
CA ARG A 222 -15.52 32.49 -10.41
C ARG A 222 -16.22 32.95 -11.68
N ASN A 223 -15.50 33.66 -12.55
CA ASN A 223 -16.00 34.10 -13.85
C ASN A 223 -16.01 32.93 -14.85
N ILE A 224 -17.05 32.09 -14.81
CA ILE A 224 -17.20 30.89 -15.66
C ILE A 224 -18.53 30.88 -16.44
N GLU A 225 -19.31 31.92 -16.37
CA GLU A 225 -20.56 32.03 -17.11
C GLU A 225 -20.41 32.91 -18.37
N PRO A 226 -20.95 32.48 -19.55
CA PRO A 226 -21.74 31.26 -19.75
C PRO A 226 -20.93 30.00 -19.60
N LEU A 227 -21.52 28.92 -19.02
CA LEU A 227 -20.82 27.65 -18.80
C LEU A 227 -20.38 27.00 -20.11
N PRO A 228 -19.19 26.38 -20.16
CA PRO A 228 -18.73 25.66 -21.34
C PRO A 228 -19.52 24.37 -21.55
N LYS A 229 -19.59 23.91 -22.78
CA LYS A 229 -20.04 22.55 -23.09
C LYS A 229 -19.02 21.53 -22.61
N ILE A 230 -19.49 20.39 -22.06
CA ILE A 230 -18.60 19.32 -21.61
C ILE A 230 -18.83 18.11 -22.49
N GLU A 231 -17.77 17.60 -23.09
CA GLU A 231 -17.75 16.36 -23.88
C GLU A 231 -16.86 15.33 -23.22
N PHE A 232 -17.37 14.08 -23.16
CA PHE A 232 -16.63 12.94 -22.62
C PHE A 232 -16.23 12.02 -23.78
N VAL A 233 -14.93 11.74 -23.88
CA VAL A 233 -14.38 10.79 -24.85
C VAL A 233 -14.09 9.50 -24.11
N ASP A 234 -14.97 8.51 -24.31
CA ASP A 234 -14.88 7.18 -23.74
C ASP A 234 -14.42 6.18 -24.80
N GLY A 235 -13.68 5.14 -24.41
CA GLY A 235 -13.23 4.09 -25.34
C GLY A 235 -12.00 4.42 -26.19
N ASP A 236 -11.31 5.53 -25.98
CA ASP A 236 -10.04 5.83 -26.65
C ASP A 236 -8.87 5.06 -26.01
N ILE A 237 -8.80 3.77 -26.39
CA ILE A 237 -7.82 2.81 -25.86
C ILE A 237 -6.39 3.17 -26.33
N GLU A 238 -6.22 3.81 -27.48
CA GLU A 238 -4.91 4.19 -28.01
C GLU A 238 -4.34 5.35 -27.20
N ASN A 239 -5.12 6.39 -26.97
CA ASN A 239 -4.74 7.50 -26.11
C ASN A 239 -4.46 7.06 -24.66
N ALA A 240 -5.25 6.12 -24.13
CA ALA A 240 -5.06 5.58 -22.77
C ALA A 240 -3.78 4.74 -22.60
N LYS A 241 -3.18 4.24 -23.69
CA LYS A 241 -1.92 3.49 -23.69
C LYS A 241 -0.68 4.35 -23.84
N GLU A 242 -0.82 5.56 -24.33
CA GLU A 242 0.29 6.49 -24.52
C GLU A 242 0.77 7.02 -23.17
N PHE A 243 2.09 7.08 -22.98
CA PHE A 243 2.70 7.59 -21.74
C PHE A 243 2.37 9.07 -21.46
N LEU A 244 2.15 9.87 -22.54
CA LEU A 244 1.74 11.27 -22.51
C LEU A 244 0.38 11.45 -23.20
N GLY A 245 -0.53 10.47 -23.08
CA GLY A 245 -1.86 10.55 -23.66
C GLY A 245 -2.63 11.79 -23.18
N LYS A 246 -3.43 12.38 -24.09
CA LYS A 246 -4.24 13.57 -23.79
C LYS A 246 -5.18 13.31 -22.62
N THR A 247 -5.24 14.26 -21.70
CA THR A 247 -6.08 14.16 -20.50
C THR A 247 -7.38 14.95 -20.63
N ALA A 248 -7.27 16.15 -21.15
CA ALA A 248 -8.36 17.07 -21.43
C ALA A 248 -7.85 18.16 -22.39
N TYR A 249 -8.75 18.95 -22.94
CA TYR A 249 -8.44 20.24 -23.54
C TYR A 249 -9.68 21.13 -23.58
N TYR A 250 -9.46 22.44 -23.60
CA TYR A 250 -10.47 23.46 -23.84
C TYR A 250 -10.39 23.94 -25.30
N ASP A 251 -11.53 23.92 -26.00
CA ASP A 251 -11.65 24.53 -27.35
C ASP A 251 -12.36 25.89 -27.25
N PRO A 252 -11.65 27.00 -27.39
CA PRO A 252 -12.24 28.33 -27.30
C PRO A 252 -13.23 28.66 -28.44
N ASN A 253 -13.09 28.03 -29.63
CA ASN A 253 -13.97 28.29 -30.75
C ASN A 253 -15.39 27.76 -30.53
N THR A 254 -15.49 26.62 -29.84
CA THR A 254 -16.77 25.98 -29.52
C THR A 254 -17.16 26.14 -28.08
N GLN A 255 -16.32 26.76 -27.27
CA GLN A 255 -16.44 26.87 -25.81
C GLN A 255 -16.73 25.50 -25.17
N THR A 256 -15.93 24.48 -25.56
CA THR A 256 -16.13 23.10 -25.15
C THR A 256 -14.90 22.60 -24.38
N ILE A 257 -15.14 21.98 -23.24
CA ILE A 257 -14.14 21.19 -22.52
C ILE A 257 -14.30 19.73 -22.92
N VAL A 258 -13.25 19.11 -23.46
CA VAL A 258 -13.21 17.70 -23.81
C VAL A 258 -12.39 16.94 -22.78
N LEU A 259 -12.97 15.87 -22.20
CA LEU A 259 -12.37 15.05 -21.16
C LEU A 259 -12.23 13.61 -21.65
N TYR A 260 -11.01 13.08 -21.64
CA TYR A 260 -10.74 11.66 -21.93
C TYR A 260 -10.92 10.83 -20.65
N THR A 261 -11.78 9.81 -20.70
CA THR A 261 -12.22 9.06 -19.52
C THR A 261 -11.67 7.64 -19.45
N GLU A 262 -11.32 7.05 -20.60
CA GLU A 262 -10.88 5.65 -20.67
C GLU A 262 -9.62 5.39 -19.84
N GLY A 263 -9.71 4.40 -18.94
CA GLY A 263 -8.60 3.96 -18.09
C GLY A 263 -8.14 4.96 -17.02
N ARG A 264 -8.87 6.06 -16.80
CA ARG A 264 -8.50 7.14 -15.89
C ARG A 264 -9.27 7.11 -14.57
N HIS A 265 -8.58 7.53 -13.52
CA HIS A 265 -9.19 7.65 -12.21
C HIS A 265 -10.14 8.87 -12.17
N PRO A 266 -11.36 8.77 -11.58
CA PRO A 266 -12.32 9.88 -11.50
C PRO A 266 -11.74 11.20 -10.96
N LYS A 267 -10.86 11.14 -9.96
CA LYS A 267 -10.18 12.35 -9.43
C LYS A 267 -9.28 13.04 -10.46
N ASP A 268 -8.64 12.26 -11.35
CA ASP A 268 -7.78 12.82 -12.40
C ASP A 268 -8.62 13.48 -13.49
N ILE A 269 -9.79 12.90 -13.80
CA ILE A 269 -10.76 13.48 -14.76
C ILE A 269 -11.27 14.83 -14.20
N VAL A 270 -11.70 14.87 -12.94
CA VAL A 270 -12.22 16.10 -12.30
C VAL A 270 -11.13 17.15 -12.12
N ARG A 271 -9.89 16.73 -11.83
CA ARG A 271 -8.74 17.63 -11.74
C ARG A 271 -8.39 18.23 -13.10
N SER A 272 -8.41 17.43 -14.18
CA SER A 272 -8.24 17.93 -15.53
C SER A 272 -9.36 18.91 -15.90
N PHE A 273 -10.61 18.59 -15.57
CA PHE A 273 -11.72 19.52 -15.75
C PHE A 273 -11.49 20.86 -15.04
N SER A 274 -11.00 20.85 -13.78
CA SER A 274 -10.70 22.08 -13.05
C SER A 274 -9.62 22.93 -13.73
N HIS A 275 -8.66 22.31 -14.38
CA HIS A 275 -7.63 23.00 -15.19
C HIS A 275 -8.24 23.65 -16.42
N GLU A 276 -9.05 22.91 -17.18
CA GLU A 276 -9.68 23.43 -18.42
C GLU A 276 -10.72 24.53 -18.13
N MET A 277 -11.37 24.53 -16.94
CA MET A 277 -12.24 25.61 -16.51
C MET A 277 -11.49 26.92 -16.29
N VAL A 278 -10.21 26.89 -15.95
CA VAL A 278 -9.39 28.12 -15.88
C VAL A 278 -9.14 28.67 -17.29
N HIS A 279 -8.89 27.82 -18.27
CA HIS A 279 -8.78 28.27 -19.68
C HIS A 279 -10.08 28.88 -20.16
N HIS A 280 -11.23 28.32 -19.79
CA HIS A 280 -12.52 28.95 -20.07
C HIS A 280 -12.66 30.33 -19.42
N THR A 281 -12.24 30.50 -18.15
CA THR A 281 -12.18 31.81 -17.48
C THR A 281 -11.28 32.79 -18.25
N GLN A 282 -10.09 32.34 -18.63
CA GLN A 282 -9.12 33.15 -19.39
C GLN A 282 -9.68 33.58 -20.75
N PHE A 283 -10.47 32.71 -21.41
CA PHE A 283 -11.19 33.03 -22.64
C PHE A 283 -12.25 34.10 -22.40
N LEU A 284 -13.11 33.97 -21.39
CA LEU A 284 -14.14 34.95 -21.04
C LEU A 284 -13.56 36.33 -20.67
N GLU A 285 -12.31 36.35 -20.19
CA GLU A 285 -11.56 37.56 -19.84
C GLU A 285 -10.72 38.11 -20.99
N ASP A 286 -10.85 37.54 -22.20
CA ASP A 286 -10.12 37.92 -23.42
C ASP A 286 -8.57 37.86 -23.24
N ARG A 287 -8.10 36.84 -22.47
CA ARG A 287 -6.68 36.65 -22.13
C ARG A 287 -6.00 35.51 -22.87
N LEU A 288 -6.77 34.60 -23.51
CA LEU A 288 -6.19 33.46 -24.25
C LEU A 288 -5.41 33.89 -25.50
N GLY A 289 -5.75 35.04 -26.14
CA GLY A 289 -5.09 35.50 -27.37
C GLY A 289 -5.29 34.57 -28.57
N ASP A 290 -4.60 34.85 -29.66
CA ASP A 290 -4.50 33.95 -30.84
C ASP A 290 -3.41 32.89 -30.53
N VAL A 291 -3.76 31.82 -29.88
CA VAL A 291 -2.82 30.70 -29.61
C VAL A 291 -2.62 29.89 -30.90
N GLN A 292 -1.49 30.10 -31.57
CA GLN A 292 -1.14 29.40 -32.82
C GLN A 292 -0.25 28.17 -32.60
N THR A 293 0.23 27.93 -31.38
CA THR A 293 1.09 26.79 -31.02
C THR A 293 0.68 26.19 -29.69
N THR A 294 0.93 24.89 -29.49
CA THR A 294 0.78 24.19 -28.22
C THR A 294 2.12 24.06 -27.47
N ASP A 295 3.21 24.62 -28.04
CA ASP A 295 4.54 24.57 -27.41
C ASP A 295 4.78 25.79 -26.51
N THR A 296 4.74 25.57 -25.21
CA THR A 296 4.94 26.59 -24.17
C THR A 296 6.36 27.19 -24.18
N THR A 297 7.30 26.57 -24.89
CA THR A 297 8.68 27.09 -25.01
C THR A 297 8.82 28.19 -26.05
N GLU A 298 7.86 28.29 -26.96
CA GLU A 298 7.87 29.26 -28.10
C GLU A 298 7.09 30.55 -27.79
N ASP A 299 6.18 30.51 -26.77
CA ASP A 299 5.34 31.66 -26.41
C ASP A 299 5.31 31.90 -24.89
N ASN A 300 5.94 32.99 -24.44
CA ASN A 300 5.95 33.42 -23.03
C ASN A 300 4.57 33.74 -22.46
N ASN A 301 3.57 34.02 -23.29
CA ASN A 301 2.20 34.28 -22.85
C ASN A 301 1.48 32.95 -22.60
N LEU A 302 1.69 31.97 -23.46
CA LEU A 302 1.16 30.61 -23.30
C LEU A 302 1.68 29.96 -22.02
N ASP A 303 2.99 30.12 -21.71
CA ASP A 303 3.58 29.60 -20.46
C ASP A 303 2.90 30.18 -19.21
N LYS A 304 2.60 31.48 -19.18
CA LYS A 304 1.89 32.11 -18.06
C LYS A 304 0.44 31.64 -17.92
N ILE A 305 -0.25 31.47 -19.04
CA ILE A 305 -1.63 30.97 -19.11
C ILE A 305 -1.69 29.55 -18.54
N GLU A 306 -0.75 28.68 -18.94
CA GLU A 306 -0.65 27.31 -18.46
C GLU A 306 -0.23 27.23 -16.97
N GLN A 307 0.70 28.07 -16.54
CA GLN A 307 1.08 28.15 -15.12
C GLN A 307 -0.10 28.57 -14.24
N GLU A 308 -0.89 29.54 -14.67
CA GLU A 308 -2.11 29.97 -13.97
C GLU A 308 -3.13 28.83 -13.97
N ALA A 309 -3.39 28.15 -15.09
CA ALA A 309 -4.34 27.05 -15.17
C ALA A 309 -3.93 25.89 -14.24
N ASN A 310 -2.66 25.54 -14.21
CA ASN A 310 -2.11 24.53 -13.31
C ASN A 310 -2.26 24.92 -11.82
N LEU A 311 -1.92 26.15 -11.46
CA LEU A 311 -1.97 26.63 -10.09
C LEU A 311 -3.42 26.78 -9.62
N VAL A 312 -4.22 27.57 -10.33
CA VAL A 312 -5.59 27.92 -9.95
C VAL A 312 -6.50 26.68 -10.02
N GLY A 313 -6.36 25.86 -11.08
CA GLY A 313 -7.13 24.63 -11.23
C GLY A 313 -6.84 23.64 -10.10
N THR A 314 -5.55 23.42 -9.78
CA THR A 314 -5.17 22.54 -8.66
C THR A 314 -5.68 23.04 -7.33
N MET A 315 -5.57 24.35 -7.04
CA MET A 315 -6.05 24.94 -5.79
C MET A 315 -7.57 24.91 -5.70
N THR A 316 -8.28 25.15 -6.79
CA THR A 316 -9.75 25.09 -6.82
C THR A 316 -10.24 23.67 -6.54
N PHE A 317 -9.66 22.68 -7.20
CA PHE A 317 -9.97 21.27 -6.94
C PHE A 317 -9.68 20.86 -5.49
N ARG A 318 -8.55 21.30 -4.92
CA ARG A 318 -8.18 21.02 -3.54
C ARG A 318 -9.17 21.66 -2.56
N ASN A 319 -9.43 22.94 -2.70
CA ASN A 319 -10.33 23.68 -1.80
C ASN A 319 -11.77 23.11 -1.86
N TRP A 320 -12.21 22.70 -3.05
CA TRP A 320 -13.50 22.02 -3.20
C TRP A 320 -13.52 20.66 -2.47
N THR A 321 -12.48 19.82 -2.64
CA THR A 321 -12.40 18.54 -1.94
C THR A 321 -12.33 18.71 -0.42
N ASP A 322 -11.63 19.73 0.06
CA ASP A 322 -11.58 20.08 1.48
C ASP A 322 -12.96 20.52 1.98
N SER A 323 -13.70 21.34 1.21
CA SER A 323 -15.06 21.77 1.56
C SER A 323 -16.07 20.63 1.62
N ILE A 324 -15.92 19.60 0.75
CA ILE A 324 -16.75 18.38 0.82
C ILE A 324 -16.45 17.59 2.08
N ASN A 325 -15.17 17.47 2.43
CA ASN A 325 -14.75 16.79 3.65
C ASN A 325 -15.25 17.51 4.89
N GLU A 326 -15.23 18.85 4.91
CA GLU A 326 -15.81 19.65 5.98
C GLU A 326 -17.34 19.49 6.06
N LYS A 327 -18.05 19.52 4.92
CA LYS A 327 -19.50 19.28 4.86
C LYS A 327 -19.87 17.86 5.31
N LYS A 328 -19.13 16.84 4.90
CA LYS A 328 -19.31 15.43 5.35
C LYS A 328 -19.05 15.26 6.84
N ASN A 329 -18.07 15.99 7.39
CA ASN A 329 -17.80 15.98 8.84
C ASN A 329 -18.85 16.74 9.65
N LYS A 330 -19.61 17.67 9.02
CA LYS A 330 -20.65 18.45 9.70
C LYS A 330 -22.04 17.80 9.68
N ASP A 331 -22.33 16.87 8.77
CA ASP A 331 -23.64 16.18 8.73
C ASP A 331 -23.59 14.81 8.02
N PRO A 332 -23.06 13.77 8.65
CA PRO A 332 -23.01 12.42 8.05
C PRO A 332 -24.38 11.74 7.96
N PHE A 333 -25.47 12.30 8.53
CA PHE A 333 -26.78 11.62 8.62
C PHE A 333 -28.01 12.50 8.34
N GLY A 334 -27.85 13.73 7.82
CA GLY A 334 -28.99 14.62 7.55
C GLY A 334 -29.72 15.11 8.81
N LEU A 335 -29.06 15.11 9.97
CA LEU A 335 -29.66 15.41 11.26
C LEU A 335 -29.64 16.89 11.64
N ASN A 336 -29.06 17.74 10.80
CA ASN A 336 -28.92 19.18 11.12
C ASN A 336 -30.25 19.92 11.22
N ALA A 337 -31.31 19.48 10.49
CA ALA A 337 -32.63 20.08 10.62
C ALA A 337 -33.26 19.77 12.00
N TYR A 338 -33.07 18.56 12.52
CA TYR A 338 -33.58 18.14 13.83
C TYR A 338 -32.71 18.67 14.97
N ALA A 339 -31.40 18.78 14.78
CA ALA A 339 -30.48 19.36 15.77
C ALA A 339 -30.65 20.87 15.92
N LEU A 340 -31.02 21.59 14.84
CA LEU A 340 -31.31 23.04 14.93
C LEU A 340 -32.58 23.35 15.76
N GLU A 341 -33.53 22.42 15.76
CA GLU A 341 -34.76 22.55 16.57
C GLU A 341 -34.50 22.21 18.05
N LEU A 342 -33.61 21.25 18.33
CA LEU A 342 -33.13 20.96 19.70
C LEU A 342 -32.14 22.02 20.22
N ALA A 343 -31.29 22.60 19.37
CA ALA A 343 -30.32 23.63 19.77
C ALA A 343 -30.93 24.95 20.14
N ARG A 344 -32.16 25.24 19.67
CA ARG A 344 -32.95 26.40 20.14
C ARG A 344 -33.45 26.27 21.59
N GLY A 345 -33.35 25.03 22.16
CA GLY A 345 -33.71 24.78 23.56
C GLY A 345 -32.55 24.72 24.54
N LEU A 346 -31.30 24.81 24.06
CA LEU A 346 -30.10 24.65 24.87
C LEU A 346 -29.07 25.73 24.61
N GLU A 347 -29.45 27.00 24.88
CA GLU A 347 -28.52 28.16 24.89
C GLU A 347 -27.57 28.20 26.11
N GLU A 348 -27.34 27.06 26.77
CA GLU A 348 -26.41 26.98 27.90
C GLU A 348 -25.36 25.90 27.68
N ASP A 349 -24.48 25.99 26.67
CA ASP A 349 -23.19 25.26 26.68
C ASP A 349 -22.21 25.80 25.61
N LEU A 350 -21.95 27.08 25.58
CA LEU A 350 -21.08 27.75 24.58
C LEU A 350 -19.58 27.71 24.90
N ASP A 351 -19.12 26.89 25.84
CA ASP A 351 -17.69 26.83 26.23
C ASP A 351 -17.06 25.39 26.24
N LYS A 352 -17.62 24.44 25.52
CA LYS A 352 -16.93 23.11 25.39
C LYS A 352 -15.82 23.18 24.37
N LYS A 353 -14.59 23.16 24.86
CA LYS A 353 -13.38 23.04 24.05
C LYS A 353 -13.38 21.70 23.26
N GLU A 354 -13.31 21.79 21.94
CA GLU A 354 -13.30 20.61 21.06
C GLU A 354 -11.88 20.05 20.95
N TYR A 355 -11.66 18.83 21.44
CA TYR A 355 -10.35 18.18 21.43
C TYR A 355 -10.22 17.14 20.31
N THR A 356 -9.05 17.09 19.68
CA THR A 356 -8.65 16.00 18.79
C THR A 356 -7.88 14.95 19.59
N ILE A 357 -8.43 13.74 19.69
CA ILE A 357 -7.79 12.64 20.44
C ILE A 357 -6.91 11.78 19.52
N TYR A 358 -5.67 11.59 19.92
CA TYR A 358 -4.74 10.60 19.35
C TYR A 358 -4.49 9.50 20.38
N SER A 359 -4.57 8.24 19.95
CA SER A 359 -4.29 7.09 20.80
C SER A 359 -3.18 6.24 20.19
N ASP A 360 -2.16 5.88 20.95
CA ASP A 360 -1.26 4.81 20.51
C ASP A 360 -2.03 3.47 20.46
N MET A 361 -1.43 2.50 19.80
CA MET A 361 -1.93 1.13 19.73
C MET A 361 -1.24 0.25 20.76
N ASP A 362 0.08 0.09 20.63
CA ASP A 362 0.87 -0.85 21.46
C ASP A 362 0.92 -0.36 22.92
N GLY A 363 0.54 -1.21 23.87
CA GLY A 363 0.52 -0.86 25.29
C GLY A 363 -0.65 0.03 25.74
N VAL A 364 -1.49 0.50 24.79
CA VAL A 364 -2.71 1.26 25.09
C VAL A 364 -3.97 0.48 24.71
N LEU A 365 -4.06 0.08 23.46
CA LEU A 365 -5.22 -0.68 22.94
C LEU A 365 -4.87 -2.14 22.70
N VAL A 366 -3.63 -2.46 22.31
CA VAL A 366 -3.20 -3.80 21.94
C VAL A 366 -2.02 -4.27 22.77
N ASP A 367 -2.04 -5.57 23.13
CA ASP A 367 -1.08 -6.19 24.02
C ASP A 367 0.11 -6.79 23.25
N PHE A 368 1.08 -5.93 22.95
CA PHE A 368 2.34 -6.33 22.37
C PHE A 368 3.10 -7.33 23.27
N ASN A 369 3.04 -7.13 24.58
CA ASN A 369 3.79 -7.93 25.53
C ASN A 369 3.32 -9.37 25.58
N GLU A 370 2.01 -9.62 25.68
CA GLU A 370 1.44 -10.97 25.65
C GLU A 370 1.65 -11.63 24.28
N ARG A 371 1.52 -10.86 23.20
CA ARG A 371 1.83 -11.37 21.86
C ARG A 371 3.28 -11.83 21.75
N PHE A 372 4.23 -11.05 22.24
CA PHE A 372 5.65 -11.37 22.23
C PHE A 372 5.96 -12.63 23.06
N LYS A 373 5.40 -12.76 24.25
CA LYS A 373 5.59 -13.92 25.13
C LYS A 373 5.22 -15.26 24.48
N ARG A 374 4.23 -15.27 23.58
CA ARG A 374 3.83 -16.50 22.85
C ARG A 374 4.96 -17.08 21.99
N PHE A 375 5.87 -16.25 21.53
CA PHE A 375 6.98 -16.65 20.66
C PHE A 375 8.34 -16.70 21.38
N SER A 376 8.48 -16.01 22.49
CA SER A 376 9.70 -15.94 23.30
C SER A 376 9.76 -17.02 24.42
N LYS A 377 8.94 -18.06 24.35
CA LYS A 377 8.81 -19.08 25.42
C LYS A 377 8.40 -18.48 26.76
N GLY A 378 7.53 -17.48 26.74
CA GLY A 378 7.01 -16.81 27.91
C GLY A 378 7.88 -15.69 28.49
N ILE A 379 9.03 -15.39 27.85
CA ILE A 379 9.92 -14.31 28.32
C ILE A 379 9.35 -12.96 27.89
N PRO A 380 9.18 -11.99 28.82
CA PRO A 380 8.70 -10.66 28.50
C PRO A 380 9.67 -9.89 27.57
N PRO A 381 9.19 -8.92 26.75
CA PRO A 381 10.01 -8.14 25.83
C PRO A 381 11.26 -7.53 26.47
N THR A 382 11.11 -6.84 27.60
CA THR A 382 12.21 -6.15 28.29
C THR A 382 13.26 -7.14 28.80
N GLU A 383 12.82 -8.25 29.38
CA GLU A 383 13.74 -9.31 29.88
C GLU A 383 14.46 -9.99 28.70
N TYR A 384 13.73 -10.22 27.59
CA TYR A 384 14.29 -10.83 26.40
C TYR A 384 15.37 -9.93 25.77
N GLU A 385 15.09 -8.63 25.66
CA GLU A 385 16.05 -7.64 25.12
C GLU A 385 17.30 -7.54 26.02
N GLN A 386 17.12 -7.53 27.35
CA GLN A 386 18.25 -7.53 28.30
C GLN A 386 19.11 -8.79 28.19
N LYS A 387 18.50 -9.95 28.01
CA LYS A 387 19.18 -11.24 27.99
C LYS A 387 19.85 -11.56 26.66
N PHE A 388 19.22 -11.23 25.56
CA PHE A 388 19.65 -11.66 24.21
C PHE A 388 20.09 -10.48 23.32
N GLY A 389 19.82 -9.26 23.72
CA GLY A 389 20.13 -8.05 22.96
C GLY A 389 19.01 -7.65 21.99
N LYS A 390 19.06 -6.39 21.58
CA LYS A 390 18.06 -5.75 20.73
C LYS A 390 17.94 -6.38 19.35
N ASP A 391 19.05 -6.84 18.78
CA ASP A 391 19.05 -7.45 17.44
C ASP A 391 18.29 -8.79 17.46
N LYS A 392 18.53 -9.62 18.47
CA LYS A 392 17.80 -10.89 18.63
C LYS A 392 16.32 -10.69 18.95
N PHE A 393 15.99 -9.62 19.65
CA PHE A 393 14.59 -9.25 19.89
C PHE A 393 13.87 -8.95 18.56
N TRP A 394 14.45 -8.12 17.71
CA TRP A 394 13.83 -7.81 16.42
C TRP A 394 13.90 -8.96 15.43
N GLU A 395 14.98 -9.76 15.43
CA GLU A 395 15.08 -10.99 14.65
C GLU A 395 13.91 -11.95 14.95
N LEU A 396 13.52 -12.08 16.23
CA LEU A 396 12.36 -12.90 16.60
C LEU A 396 11.05 -12.32 16.04
N VAL A 397 10.80 -11.03 16.21
CA VAL A 397 9.57 -10.37 15.72
C VAL A 397 9.50 -10.38 14.21
N ASP A 398 10.62 -10.05 13.54
CA ASP A 398 10.72 -10.01 12.08
C ASP A 398 10.59 -11.41 11.46
N GLY A 399 11.07 -12.44 12.14
CA GLY A 399 10.91 -13.85 11.72
C GLY A 399 9.46 -14.34 11.74
N ILE A 400 8.59 -13.73 12.56
CA ILE A 400 7.15 -14.03 12.56
C ILE A 400 6.43 -13.21 11.49
N GLY A 401 6.98 -12.06 11.14
CA GLY A 401 6.50 -11.20 10.08
C GLY A 401 5.14 -10.56 10.38
N VAL A 402 4.30 -10.42 9.35
CA VAL A 402 2.99 -9.75 9.44
C VAL A 402 2.05 -10.41 10.46
N ARG A 403 2.17 -11.71 10.64
CA ARG A 403 1.35 -12.49 11.59
C ARG A 403 1.51 -12.01 13.04
N PHE A 404 2.71 -11.53 13.41
CA PHE A 404 2.94 -10.99 14.74
C PHE A 404 1.97 -9.84 15.02
N TRP A 405 1.91 -8.88 14.13
CA TRP A 405 1.17 -7.63 14.28
C TRP A 405 -0.34 -7.80 14.11
N VAL A 406 -0.76 -8.62 13.16
CA VAL A 406 -2.18 -8.92 12.92
C VAL A 406 -2.81 -9.67 14.08
N GLY A 407 -2.05 -10.57 14.70
CA GLY A 407 -2.52 -11.42 15.79
C GLY A 407 -2.35 -10.84 17.20
N MET A 408 -2.11 -9.53 17.34
CA MET A 408 -2.12 -8.89 18.66
C MET A 408 -3.55 -8.84 19.23
N ASP A 409 -3.70 -9.25 20.50
CA ASP A 409 -4.97 -9.11 21.19
C ASP A 409 -5.16 -7.69 21.73
N TRP A 410 -6.38 -7.37 22.11
CA TRP A 410 -6.65 -6.15 22.87
C TRP A 410 -5.99 -6.23 24.24
N MET A 411 -5.55 -5.06 24.77
CA MET A 411 -5.29 -4.95 26.21
C MET A 411 -6.54 -5.36 26.99
N SER A 412 -6.36 -5.90 28.16
CA SER A 412 -7.47 -6.38 29.01
C SER A 412 -8.56 -5.34 29.24
N ASP A 413 -8.18 -4.08 29.31
CA ASP A 413 -9.05 -2.91 29.46
C ASP A 413 -9.10 -2.00 28.23
N GLY A 414 -8.35 -2.31 27.17
CA GLY A 414 -8.23 -1.49 25.94
C GLY A 414 -9.57 -1.29 25.23
N LYS A 415 -10.45 -2.30 25.20
CA LYS A 415 -11.81 -2.14 24.66
C LYS A 415 -12.64 -1.14 25.44
N GLN A 416 -12.52 -1.12 26.77
CA GLN A 416 -13.23 -0.16 27.62
C GLN A 416 -12.77 1.27 27.33
N LEU A 417 -11.46 1.48 27.17
CA LEU A 417 -10.92 2.77 26.76
C LEU A 417 -11.47 3.17 25.40
N TRP A 418 -11.39 2.27 24.41
CA TRP A 418 -11.88 2.52 23.08
C TRP A 418 -13.36 2.88 23.05
N ASP A 419 -14.20 2.13 23.76
CA ASP A 419 -15.64 2.36 23.81
C ASP A 419 -15.99 3.75 24.38
N TYR A 420 -15.14 4.30 25.25
CA TYR A 420 -15.29 5.64 25.76
C TYR A 420 -14.86 6.72 24.75
N ILE A 421 -13.68 6.57 24.13
CA ILE A 421 -13.09 7.60 23.25
C ILE A 421 -13.67 7.60 21.83
N LYS A 422 -14.25 6.49 21.33
CA LYS A 422 -14.73 6.36 19.96
C LYS A 422 -15.74 7.42 19.53
N LYS A 423 -16.55 7.93 20.47
CA LYS A 423 -17.53 9.00 20.22
C LYS A 423 -16.88 10.35 19.84
N TYR A 424 -15.59 10.51 20.15
CA TYR A 424 -14.79 11.70 19.80
C TYR A 424 -13.96 11.50 18.52
N ASN A 425 -14.23 10.46 17.72
CA ASN A 425 -13.54 10.14 16.47
C ASN A 425 -11.99 10.14 16.58
N PRO A 426 -11.39 9.38 17.51
CA PRO A 426 -9.97 9.42 17.73
C PRO A 426 -9.19 8.92 16.52
N THR A 427 -7.97 9.44 16.35
CA THR A 427 -6.99 8.93 15.39
C THR A 427 -6.01 7.99 16.10
N LEU A 428 -5.82 6.78 15.58
CA LEU A 428 -4.72 5.91 16.01
C LEU A 428 -3.40 6.51 15.50
N LEU A 429 -2.46 6.78 16.42
CA LEU A 429 -1.14 7.35 16.09
C LEU A 429 -0.05 6.41 16.62
N SER A 430 0.36 5.45 15.81
CA SER A 430 1.22 4.36 16.25
C SER A 430 2.57 4.32 15.53
N SER A 431 3.59 3.84 16.24
CA SER A 431 4.95 3.74 15.69
C SER A 431 5.21 2.33 15.16
N PRO A 432 5.38 2.17 13.83
CA PRO A 432 5.76 0.88 13.28
C PRO A 432 7.24 0.60 13.51
N SER A 433 7.64 -0.67 13.51
CA SER A 433 9.04 -1.06 13.38
C SER A 433 9.57 -0.64 12.00
N ARG A 434 10.86 -0.85 11.75
CA ARG A 434 11.46 -0.52 10.44
C ARG A 434 10.98 -1.42 9.31
N ALA A 435 10.52 -2.62 9.65
CA ALA A 435 10.06 -3.61 8.67
C ALA A 435 8.66 -3.30 8.14
N ASP A 436 8.43 -3.55 6.85
CA ASP A 436 7.15 -3.24 6.20
C ASP A 436 6.00 -4.12 6.70
N HIS A 437 6.29 -5.35 7.16
CA HIS A 437 5.29 -6.23 7.77
C HIS A 437 4.65 -5.61 9.03
N SER A 438 5.37 -4.76 9.79
CA SER A 438 4.81 -4.04 10.94
C SER A 438 3.75 -3.02 10.49
N LYS A 439 4.05 -2.24 9.45
CA LYS A 439 3.12 -1.25 8.89
C LYS A 439 1.85 -1.93 8.37
N MET A 440 2.02 -3.01 7.60
CA MET A 440 0.91 -3.77 7.04
C MET A 440 0.10 -4.43 8.14
N GLY A 441 0.74 -5.10 9.09
CA GLY A 441 0.05 -5.78 10.19
C GLY A 441 -0.80 -4.84 11.04
N LYS A 442 -0.30 -3.64 11.37
CA LYS A 442 -1.08 -2.61 12.08
C LYS A 442 -2.28 -2.10 11.26
N ARG A 443 -2.12 -1.96 9.93
CA ARG A 443 -3.25 -1.61 9.03
C ARG A 443 -4.31 -2.69 9.03
N ILE A 444 -3.92 -3.97 8.90
CA ILE A 444 -4.85 -5.11 8.91
C ILE A 444 -5.54 -5.22 10.27
N TRP A 445 -4.77 -5.09 11.37
CA TRP A 445 -5.35 -5.12 12.72
C TRP A 445 -6.42 -4.03 12.87
N ARG A 446 -6.11 -2.79 12.49
CA ARG A 446 -7.06 -1.68 12.50
C ARG A 446 -8.29 -1.99 11.64
N GLN A 447 -8.10 -2.50 10.44
CA GLN A 447 -9.21 -2.82 9.53
C GLN A 447 -10.15 -3.89 10.11
N ARG A 448 -9.61 -4.91 10.79
CA ARG A 448 -10.40 -5.98 11.39
C ARG A 448 -11.16 -5.52 12.63
N ASN A 449 -10.53 -4.69 13.46
CA ASN A 449 -11.05 -4.34 14.77
C ASN A 449 -11.74 -2.97 14.81
N LEU A 450 -11.28 -2.02 13.98
CA LEU A 450 -11.68 -0.61 13.99
C LEU A 450 -11.78 -0.07 12.55
N PRO A 451 -12.64 -0.61 11.67
CA PRO A 451 -12.60 -0.40 10.22
C PRO A 451 -12.76 1.07 9.79
N THR A 452 -13.50 1.87 10.54
CA THR A 452 -13.77 3.28 10.24
C THR A 452 -12.77 4.26 10.86
N THR A 453 -11.86 3.77 11.70
CA THR A 453 -10.93 4.62 12.46
C THR A 453 -9.72 5.01 11.61
N LYS A 454 -9.36 6.28 11.64
CA LYS A 454 -8.14 6.78 11.00
C LYS A 454 -6.90 6.21 11.69
N LEU A 455 -5.93 5.73 10.89
CA LEU A 455 -4.62 5.27 11.37
C LEU A 455 -3.51 6.09 10.75
N VAL A 456 -2.68 6.68 11.60
CA VAL A 456 -1.44 7.36 11.24
C VAL A 456 -0.26 6.54 11.76
N LEU A 457 0.62 6.13 10.85
CA LEU A 457 1.86 5.44 11.19
C LEU A 457 3.02 6.43 11.13
N ALA A 458 3.53 6.81 12.29
CA ALA A 458 4.63 7.75 12.44
C ALA A 458 5.69 7.19 13.38
N GLN A 459 6.97 7.47 13.09
CA GLN A 459 8.04 7.14 14.05
C GLN A 459 7.80 7.87 15.38
N ALA A 460 8.18 7.27 16.52
CA ALA A 460 7.93 7.81 17.86
C ALA A 460 8.32 9.29 17.96
N ARG A 461 9.53 9.65 17.53
CA ARG A 461 10.04 11.04 17.50
C ARG A 461 9.22 12.02 16.66
N ASN A 462 8.38 11.53 15.74
CA ASN A 462 7.57 12.35 14.83
C ASN A 462 6.11 12.46 15.31
N LYS A 463 5.69 11.73 16.35
CA LYS A 463 4.35 11.86 16.92
C LYS A 463 4.06 13.30 17.32
N GLN A 464 5.03 13.99 17.92
CA GLN A 464 4.92 15.41 18.33
C GLN A 464 4.53 16.38 17.20
N ASN A 465 4.73 16.02 15.93
CA ASN A 465 4.37 16.86 14.79
C ASN A 465 2.84 17.01 14.60
N TYR A 466 2.06 16.20 15.31
CA TYR A 466 0.60 16.27 15.33
C TYR A 466 0.07 17.01 16.55
N ALA A 467 0.96 17.46 17.45
CA ALA A 467 0.60 18.18 18.65
C ALA A 467 0.14 19.63 18.35
N ASN A 468 -0.91 20.05 18.99
CA ASN A 468 -1.39 21.43 19.05
C ASN A 468 -2.18 21.62 20.35
N PRO A 469 -2.55 22.86 20.76
CA PRO A 469 -3.20 23.13 22.06
C PRO A 469 -4.51 22.40 22.31
N ASP A 470 -5.16 21.93 21.24
CA ASP A 470 -6.44 21.22 21.30
C ASP A 470 -6.30 19.72 20.98
N SER A 471 -5.07 19.21 20.94
CA SER A 471 -4.81 17.80 20.70
C SER A 471 -4.38 17.05 21.98
N ILE A 472 -4.97 15.85 22.18
CA ILE A 472 -4.66 14.96 23.29
C ILE A 472 -3.96 13.73 22.74
N LEU A 473 -2.79 13.35 23.29
CA LEU A 473 -2.14 12.06 23.03
C LEU A 473 -2.31 11.14 24.22
N ILE A 474 -2.85 9.94 24.00
CA ILE A 474 -2.86 8.82 24.95
C ILE A 474 -1.78 7.84 24.51
N ASP A 475 -0.72 7.68 25.30
CA ASP A 475 0.46 6.86 24.98
C ASP A 475 1.03 6.24 26.27
N ASP A 476 1.54 5.03 26.19
CA ASP A 476 2.14 4.32 27.36
C ASP A 476 3.59 4.73 27.64
N ARG A 477 4.21 5.50 26.72
CA ARG A 477 5.61 5.93 26.82
C ARG A 477 5.73 7.37 27.27
N GLU A 478 6.32 7.57 28.46
CA GLU A 478 6.58 8.89 29.01
C GLU A 478 7.33 9.80 28.03
N SER A 479 8.35 9.27 27.32
CA SER A 479 9.11 10.05 26.34
C SER A 479 8.27 10.59 25.16
N ASN A 480 7.20 9.88 24.75
CA ASN A 480 6.28 10.36 23.72
C ASN A 480 5.38 11.47 24.29
N ILE A 481 4.91 11.29 25.52
CA ILE A 481 4.09 12.27 26.23
C ILE A 481 4.86 13.57 26.44
N ASP A 482 6.11 13.50 26.93
CA ASP A 482 6.97 14.67 27.15
C ASP A 482 7.21 15.47 25.85
N GLN A 483 7.49 14.78 24.74
CA GLN A 483 7.66 15.43 23.43
C GLN A 483 6.37 16.08 22.96
N TRP A 484 5.23 15.43 23.16
CA TRP A 484 3.93 15.94 22.78
C TRP A 484 3.55 17.22 23.56
N VAL A 485 3.75 17.18 24.88
CA VAL A 485 3.49 18.35 25.76
C VAL A 485 4.43 19.50 25.42
N LYS A 486 5.72 19.19 25.19
CA LYS A 486 6.69 20.21 24.78
C LYS A 486 6.35 20.86 23.43
N ALA A 487 5.68 20.14 22.56
CA ALA A 487 5.19 20.64 21.27
C ALA A 487 3.83 21.38 21.39
N GLY A 488 3.29 21.56 22.61
CA GLY A 488 2.10 22.33 22.89
C GLY A 488 0.80 21.55 22.96
N GLY A 489 0.84 20.21 22.90
CA GLY A 489 -0.34 19.36 23.04
C GLY A 489 -0.58 18.91 24.48
N ILE A 490 -1.70 18.25 24.72
CA ILE A 490 -2.07 17.65 26.02
C ILE A 490 -1.66 16.17 26.02
N GLY A 491 -0.78 15.78 26.93
CA GLY A 491 -0.30 14.40 27.06
C GLY A 491 -0.99 13.66 28.20
N ILE A 492 -1.47 12.45 27.92
CA ILE A 492 -2.01 11.52 28.93
C ILE A 492 -1.14 10.27 28.90
N LEU A 493 -0.26 10.12 29.90
CA LEU A 493 0.48 8.87 30.11
C LEU A 493 -0.51 7.78 30.53
N HIS A 494 -0.64 6.77 29.67
CA HIS A 494 -1.51 5.63 29.89
C HIS A 494 -0.81 4.59 30.76
N THR A 495 -1.40 4.29 31.91
CA THR A 495 -0.99 3.20 32.80
C THR A 495 -2.08 2.14 32.90
N ASP A 496 -3.33 2.57 32.85
CA ASP A 496 -4.55 1.80 32.83
C ASP A 496 -5.71 2.66 32.34
N THR A 497 -6.79 2.02 31.94
CA THR A 497 -7.98 2.72 31.41
C THR A 497 -8.64 3.62 32.46
N ALA A 498 -8.74 3.21 33.73
CA ALA A 498 -9.43 4.00 34.74
C ALA A 498 -8.72 5.34 34.98
N SER A 499 -7.40 5.34 35.08
CA SER A 499 -6.58 6.55 35.20
C SER A 499 -6.68 7.46 34.00
N THR A 500 -6.69 6.89 32.79
CA THR A 500 -6.85 7.63 31.54
C THR A 500 -8.22 8.30 31.45
N LEU A 501 -9.31 7.56 31.75
CA LEU A 501 -10.67 8.07 31.77
C LEU A 501 -10.85 9.19 32.80
N LYS A 502 -10.20 9.09 33.96
CA LYS A 502 -10.23 10.17 34.95
C LYS A 502 -9.66 11.47 34.38
N LYS A 503 -8.50 11.41 33.72
CA LYS A 503 -7.85 12.59 33.09
C LYS A 503 -8.68 13.16 31.95
N LEU A 504 -9.31 12.30 31.13
CA LEU A 504 -10.21 12.76 30.06
C LEU A 504 -11.43 13.51 30.64
N LYS A 505 -12.03 13.00 31.71
CA LYS A 505 -13.13 13.67 32.42
C LYS A 505 -12.73 15.00 33.04
N GLU A 506 -11.51 15.15 33.56
CA GLU A 506 -10.95 16.41 34.07
C GLU A 506 -10.80 17.46 32.95
N LEU A 507 -10.70 17.05 31.68
CA LEU A 507 -10.67 17.89 30.49
C LEU A 507 -12.07 18.21 29.92
N GLY A 508 -13.14 17.68 30.56
CA GLY A 508 -14.52 17.88 30.11
C GLY A 508 -15.00 16.88 29.04
N LEU A 509 -14.29 15.79 28.84
CA LEU A 509 -14.61 14.74 27.87
C LEU A 509 -15.37 13.58 28.52
#